data_88936e4ffca30e12492a81862830e544
#
_entry.id   88936e4ffca30e12492a81862830e544
#
_cell.length_a   1.000
_cell.length_b   1.000
_cell.length_c   1.000
_cell.angle_alpha   90.00
_cell.angle_beta   90.00
_cell.angle_gamma   90.00
#
_symmetry.space_group_name_H-M   'P 1'
#
loop_
_entity.id
_entity.type
_entity.pdbx_description
1 polymer ?
#
loop_
_entity_poly.entity_id
_entity_poly.type
_entity_poly.pdbx_seq_one_letter_code
_entity_poly.pdbx_strand_id
1 'polypeptide(L)'
;MPIRVWQVIENGADAQGRVRNRGRYPSAWFANNKALRLRSKGQACDVEATEVAVNQLRDFLGGRLALLWWRLLIVRERYRRRSIAIR
;
A
#
# COMPACT_ATOMS: atom_id res chain seq x y z
N MET A 1 -19.08 1.33 -3.95
CA MET A 1 -18.09 0.51 -4.66
C MET A 1 -16.91 0.24 -3.77
N PRO A 2 -16.37 -0.98 -3.73
CA PRO A 2 -15.17 -1.24 -2.97
C PRO A 2 -13.95 -0.63 -3.63
N ILE A 3 -13.00 -0.22 -2.79
CA ILE A 3 -11.72 0.29 -3.22
C ILE A 3 -10.68 -0.79 -3.00
N ARG A 4 -9.83 -1.01 -4.01
CA ARG A 4 -8.74 -1.98 -3.89
C ARG A 4 -7.56 -1.33 -3.18
N VAL A 5 -7.08 -1.99 -2.14
CA VAL A 5 -5.92 -1.57 -1.34
C VAL A 5 -4.83 -2.62 -1.47
N TRP A 6 -3.63 -2.22 -1.84
CA TRP A 6 -2.47 -3.11 -1.89
C TRP A 6 -1.68 -2.95 -0.61
N GLN A 7 -1.47 -4.06 0.09
CA GLN A 7 -0.75 -4.11 1.35
C GLN A 7 0.57 -4.83 1.19
N VAL A 8 1.60 -4.31 1.84
CA VAL A 8 2.90 -4.99 1.93
C VAL A 8 2.95 -5.73 3.26
N ILE A 9 3.05 -7.03 3.19
CA ILE A 9 3.04 -7.92 4.36
C ILE A 9 4.43 -8.51 4.56
N GLU A 10 5.00 -8.30 5.73
CA GLU A 10 6.29 -8.88 6.10
C GLU A 10 6.09 -10.33 6.54
N ASN A 11 6.83 -11.26 5.91
CA ASN A 11 6.70 -12.71 6.15
C ASN A 11 7.43 -13.18 7.38
N GLY A 12 8.30 -12.37 7.96
CA GLY A 12 8.96 -12.70 9.21
C GLY A 12 7.99 -12.57 10.37
N ALA A 13 7.54 -13.67 10.93
CA ALA A 13 6.68 -13.64 12.12
C ALA A 13 7.48 -13.12 13.32
N ASP A 14 6.84 -12.27 14.14
CA ASP A 14 7.41 -11.89 15.42
C ASP A 14 7.34 -13.07 16.41
N ALA A 15 7.76 -12.87 17.66
CA ALA A 15 7.77 -13.92 18.67
C ALA A 15 6.40 -14.54 18.92
N GLN A 16 5.31 -13.82 18.59
CA GLN A 16 3.93 -14.29 18.72
C GLN A 16 3.36 -14.86 17.41
N GLY A 17 4.15 -14.92 16.36
CA GLY A 17 3.70 -15.41 15.06
C GLY A 17 2.82 -14.45 14.27
N ARG A 18 2.82 -13.17 14.61
CA ARG A 18 2.00 -12.17 13.94
C ARG A 18 2.66 -11.69 12.66
N VAL A 19 1.86 -11.53 11.62
CA VAL A 19 2.30 -10.95 10.36
C VAL A 19 2.24 -9.42 10.46
N ARG A 20 3.33 -8.75 10.08
CA ARG A 20 3.42 -7.30 10.18
C ARG A 20 3.05 -6.65 8.86
N ASN A 21 2.11 -5.70 8.90
CA ASN A 21 1.76 -4.89 7.75
C ASN A 21 2.73 -3.70 7.66
N ARG A 22 3.42 -3.56 6.52
CA ARG A 22 4.44 -2.52 6.33
C ARG A 22 3.94 -1.33 5.52
N GLY A 23 2.71 -1.34 5.11
CA GLY A 23 2.10 -0.21 4.41
C GLY A 23 0.90 -0.61 3.56
N ARG A 24 0.04 0.37 3.30
CA ARG A 24 -1.14 0.23 2.45
C ARG A 24 -1.09 1.29 1.37
N TYR A 25 -1.31 0.89 0.13
CA TYR A 25 -1.11 1.76 -1.04
C TYR A 25 -2.29 1.68 -2.00
N PRO A 26 -2.57 2.78 -2.76
CA PRO A 26 -3.66 2.80 -3.72
C PRO A 26 -3.35 2.10 -5.04
N SER A 27 -2.11 1.69 -5.27
CA SER A 27 -1.74 1.01 -6.50
C SER A 27 -0.68 -0.06 -6.25
N ALA A 28 -0.66 -1.06 -7.13
CA ALA A 28 0.33 -2.13 -7.08
C ALA A 28 1.76 -1.58 -7.26
N TRP A 29 1.91 -0.53 -8.06
CA TRP A 29 3.23 0.08 -8.31
C TRP A 29 3.90 0.53 -7.01
N PHE A 30 3.17 1.28 -6.17
CA PHE A 30 3.69 1.73 -4.88
C PHE A 30 4.02 0.57 -3.95
N ALA A 31 3.11 -0.40 -3.86
CA ALA A 31 3.29 -1.56 -2.99
C ALA A 31 4.49 -2.40 -3.42
N ASN A 32 4.64 -2.64 -4.73
CA ASN A 32 5.77 -3.40 -5.26
C ASN A 32 7.10 -2.69 -5.01
N ASN A 33 7.15 -1.37 -5.17
CA ASN A 33 8.36 -0.61 -4.87
C ASN A 33 8.75 -0.69 -3.41
N LYS A 34 7.78 -0.62 -2.50
CA LYS A 34 8.04 -0.77 -1.08
C LYS A 34 8.57 -2.18 -0.76
N ALA A 35 7.95 -3.20 -1.34
CA ALA A 35 8.38 -4.58 -1.16
C ALA A 35 9.81 -4.79 -1.66
N LEU A 36 10.16 -4.23 -2.81
CA LEU A 36 11.52 -4.32 -3.36
C LEU A 36 12.55 -3.67 -2.42
N ARG A 37 12.23 -2.52 -1.86
CA ARG A 37 13.12 -1.85 -0.89
C ARG A 37 13.35 -2.71 0.36
N LEU A 38 12.28 -3.30 0.88
CA LEU A 38 12.37 -4.16 2.07
C LEU A 38 13.17 -5.42 1.77
N ARG A 39 12.95 -6.04 0.61
CA ARG A 39 13.70 -7.23 0.19
C ARG A 39 15.19 -6.92 0.02
N SER A 40 15.54 -5.74 -0.48
CA SER A 40 16.93 -5.33 -0.62
C SER A 40 17.64 -5.17 0.72
N LYS A 41 16.86 -4.99 1.79
CA LYS A 41 17.37 -4.91 3.16
C LYS A 41 17.34 -6.26 3.87
N GLY A 42 17.02 -7.34 3.15
CA GLY A 42 16.96 -8.69 3.70
C GLY A 42 15.63 -9.07 4.36
N GLN A 43 14.58 -8.25 4.19
CA GLN A 43 13.26 -8.53 4.75
C GLN A 43 12.37 -9.18 3.71
N ALA A 44 11.84 -10.36 4.01
CA ALA A 44 10.94 -11.08 3.12
C ALA A 44 9.54 -10.45 3.22
N CYS A 45 9.01 -9.99 2.08
CA CYS A 45 7.71 -9.32 2.01
C CYS A 45 6.90 -9.79 0.81
N ASP A 46 5.59 -9.81 0.95
CA ASP A 46 4.65 -10.08 -0.13
C ASP A 46 3.67 -8.90 -0.27
N VAL A 47 3.11 -8.76 -1.47
CA VAL A 47 2.08 -7.76 -1.76
C VAL A 47 0.75 -8.47 -1.90
N GLU A 48 -0.24 -8.03 -1.13
CA GLU A 48 -1.60 -8.55 -1.18
C GLU A 48 -2.59 -7.44 -1.55
N ALA A 49 -3.56 -7.76 -2.38
CA ALA A 49 -4.65 -6.85 -2.71
C ALA A 49 -5.89 -7.21 -1.89
N THR A 50 -6.52 -6.19 -1.32
CA THR A 50 -7.74 -6.36 -0.52
C THR A 50 -8.76 -5.31 -0.96
N GLU A 51 -10.05 -5.62 -0.86
CA GLU A 51 -11.12 -4.69 -1.18
C GLU A 51 -11.75 -4.16 0.09
N VAL A 52 -11.88 -2.82 0.17
CA VAL A 52 -12.43 -2.12 1.34
C VAL A 52 -13.56 -1.21 0.89
N ALA A 53 -14.66 -1.22 1.61
CA ALA A 53 -15.77 -0.31 1.34
C ALA A 53 -15.33 1.15 1.51
N VAL A 54 -15.82 2.03 0.63
CA VAL A 54 -15.43 3.45 0.63
C VAL A 54 -15.66 4.10 1.99
N ASN A 55 -16.79 3.81 2.63
CA ASN A 55 -17.13 4.37 3.93
C ASN A 55 -16.27 3.83 5.08
N GLN A 56 -15.57 2.74 4.88
CA GLN A 56 -14.69 2.13 5.87
C GLN A 56 -13.22 2.41 5.62
N LEU A 57 -12.90 3.08 4.52
CA LEU A 57 -11.51 3.29 4.10
C LEU A 57 -10.71 4.07 5.15
N ARG A 58 -11.29 5.13 5.72
CA ARG A 58 -10.63 5.93 6.74
C ARG A 58 -10.21 5.09 7.95
N ASP A 59 -11.14 4.30 8.46
CA ASP A 59 -10.88 3.46 9.63
C ASP A 59 -9.88 2.36 9.31
N PHE A 60 -9.99 1.78 8.11
CA PHE A 60 -9.07 0.75 7.65
C PHE A 60 -7.63 1.29 7.54
N LEU A 61 -7.46 2.53 7.09
CA LEU A 61 -6.15 3.15 6.93
C LEU A 61 -5.56 3.66 8.26
N GLY A 62 -6.38 3.83 9.29
CA GLY A 62 -5.91 4.25 10.60
C GLY A 62 -6.21 5.70 10.97
N GLY A 63 -7.09 6.40 10.24
CA GLY A 63 -7.55 7.73 10.57
C GLY A 63 -7.44 8.77 9.47
N ARG A 64 -7.72 10.03 9.82
CA ARG A 64 -7.75 11.13 8.85
C ARG A 64 -6.40 11.42 8.21
N LEU A 65 -5.32 11.39 8.98
CA LEU A 65 -3.99 11.67 8.46
C LEU A 65 -3.57 10.61 7.44
N ALA A 66 -3.87 9.35 7.73
CA ALA A 66 -3.60 8.26 6.81
C ALA A 66 -4.43 8.40 5.52
N LEU A 67 -5.68 8.87 5.64
CA LEU A 67 -6.53 9.11 4.48
C LEU A 67 -6.00 10.26 3.60
N LEU A 68 -5.48 11.33 4.21
CA LEU A 68 -4.85 12.43 3.47
C LEU A 68 -3.61 11.94 2.73
N TRP A 69 -2.78 11.15 3.38
CA TRP A 69 -1.61 10.54 2.75
C TRP A 69 -2.01 9.64 1.56
N TRP A 70 -3.07 8.85 1.74
CA TRP A 70 -3.64 8.01 0.69
C TRP A 70 -4.05 8.83 -0.54
N ARG A 71 -4.75 9.95 -0.31
CA ARG A 71 -5.17 10.85 -1.40
C ARG A 71 -3.97 11.44 -2.13
N LEU A 72 -2.92 11.81 -1.40
CA LEU A 72 -1.68 12.28 -2.01
C LEU A 72 -1.04 11.23 -2.91
N LEU A 73 -1.03 9.98 -2.47
CA LEU A 73 -0.50 8.88 -3.27
C LEU A 73 -1.32 8.68 -4.56
N ILE A 74 -2.64 8.83 -4.49
CA ILE A 74 -3.49 8.73 -5.68
C ILE A 74 -3.13 9.84 -6.69
N VAL A 75 -2.95 11.06 -6.22
CA VAL A 75 -2.56 12.18 -7.09
C VAL A 75 -1.19 11.92 -7.73
N ARG A 76 -0.23 11.45 -6.95
CA ARG A 76 1.11 11.10 -7.47
C ARG A 76 1.04 10.01 -8.51
N GLU A 77 0.19 9.00 -8.32
CA GLU A 77 0.01 7.93 -9.28
C GLU A 77 -0.55 8.44 -10.60
N ARG A 78 -1.55 9.32 -10.54
CA ARG A 78 -2.13 9.95 -11.74
C ARG A 78 -1.08 10.78 -12.48
N TYR A 79 -0.25 11.51 -11.75
CA TYR A 79 0.83 12.31 -12.33
C TYR A 79 1.86 11.44 -13.03
N ARG A 80 2.24 10.34 -12.39
CA ARG A 80 3.19 9.38 -12.97
C ARG A 80 2.68 8.78 -14.28
N ARG A 81 1.41 8.35 -14.29
CA ARG A 81 0.80 7.77 -15.49
C ARG A 81 0.69 8.80 -16.61
N ARG A 82 0.38 10.05 -16.25
CA ARG A 82 0.27 11.13 -17.22
C ARG A 82 1.61 11.44 -17.87
N SER A 83 2.68 11.47 -17.10
CA SER A 83 4.03 11.69 -17.61
C SER A 83 4.46 10.59 -18.58
N ILE A 84 4.11 9.35 -18.29
CA ILE A 84 4.42 8.22 -19.16
C ILE A 84 3.60 8.29 -20.46
N ALA A 85 2.34 8.71 -20.39
CA ALA A 85 1.46 8.78 -21.55
C ALA A 85 1.86 9.89 -22.54
N ILE A 86 2.50 10.94 -22.07
CA ILE A 86 2.94 12.06 -22.90
C ILE A 86 4.22 11.73 -23.71
N ARG A 87 4.94 10.76 -23.25
CA ARG A 87 6.12 10.30 -23.97
C ARG A 87 5.70 9.37 -25.12
#